data_2efa8005d17d9660e7e108bd102db03d
#
_entry.id   2efa8005d17d9660e7e108bd102db03d
#
_cell.length_a   1.000
_cell.length_b   1.000
_cell.length_c   1.000
_cell.angle_alpha   90.00
_cell.angle_beta   90.00
_cell.angle_gamma   90.00
#
_symmetry.space_group_name_H-M   'P 1'
#
loop_
_entity.id
_entity.type
_entity.pdbx_description
1 polymer ?
#
loop_
_entity_poly.entity_id
_entity_poly.type
_entity_poly.pdbx_seq_one_letter_code
_entity_poly.pdbx_strand_id
1 'polypeptide(L)'
;MNGGREIEVKLEVRDPRALKRRLAELGFRRVQARHFESNRLFDFPDRALRKAKRLLRLRFAKGRSLVTFKGRPVQSRDYKMRAEVETEVEDGRRLREILEGVGLQEVFRYD
;
A
#
# COMPACT_ATOMS: atom_id res chain seq x y z
N MET A 1 -14.12 -7.33 -5.09
CA MET A 1 -13.03 -6.44 -5.52
C MET A 1 -13.39 -5.00 -5.23
N ASN A 2 -12.52 -4.32 -4.53
CA ASN A 2 -12.71 -2.91 -4.19
C ASN A 2 -11.88 -2.06 -5.15
N GLY A 3 -12.53 -1.14 -5.83
CA GLY A 3 -11.87 -0.20 -6.71
C GLY A 3 -12.27 1.22 -6.37
N GLY A 4 -11.37 2.17 -6.50
CA GLY A 4 -11.66 3.55 -6.22
C GLY A 4 -10.48 4.47 -6.39
N ARG A 5 -10.69 5.70 -6.00
CA ARG A 5 -9.63 6.71 -5.96
C ARG A 5 -9.23 6.98 -4.54
N GLU A 6 -7.94 7.03 -4.31
CA GLU A 6 -7.37 7.40 -3.03
C GLU A 6 -6.94 8.87 -3.10
N ILE A 7 -7.35 9.64 -2.10
CA ILE A 7 -6.91 11.02 -1.93
C ILE A 7 -5.98 11.06 -0.73
N GLU A 8 -4.74 11.47 -0.96
CA GLU A 8 -3.74 11.59 0.08
C GLU A 8 -3.40 13.04 0.35
N VAL A 9 -3.41 13.41 1.63
CA VAL A 9 -2.94 14.72 2.08
C VAL A 9 -1.61 14.49 2.78
N LYS A 10 -0.55 15.15 2.31
CA LYS A 10 0.76 15.07 2.94
C LYS A 10 0.84 16.04 4.08
N LEU A 11 1.11 15.51 5.27
CA LEU A 11 1.32 16.30 6.47
C LEU A 11 2.77 16.15 6.91
N GLU A 12 3.43 17.27 7.20
CA GLU A 12 4.75 17.27 7.79
C GLU A 12 4.60 17.17 9.31
N VAL A 13 5.07 16.06 9.89
CA VAL A 13 4.99 15.82 11.33
C VAL A 13 6.39 15.91 11.91
N ARG A 14 6.66 16.97 12.65
CA ARG A 14 7.97 17.18 13.28
C ARG A 14 8.14 16.37 14.56
N ASP A 15 7.06 16.24 15.32
CA ASP A 15 7.06 15.49 16.57
C ASP A 15 5.87 14.54 16.63
N PRO A 16 6.07 13.24 16.27
CA PRO A 16 4.99 12.25 16.31
C PRO A 16 4.37 12.05 17.70
N ARG A 17 5.16 12.21 18.77
CA ARG A 17 4.65 12.05 20.15
C ARG A 17 3.72 13.17 20.52
N ALA A 18 4.07 14.40 20.17
CA ALA A 18 3.22 15.57 20.40
C ALA A 18 1.92 15.45 19.61
N LEU A 19 1.98 14.99 18.36
CA LEU A 19 0.78 14.77 17.56
C LEU A 19 -0.14 13.72 18.19
N LYS A 20 0.41 12.60 18.65
CA LYS A 20 -0.39 11.57 19.32
C LYS A 20 -1.07 12.09 20.58
N ARG A 21 -0.37 12.88 21.39
CA ARG A 21 -0.97 13.49 22.59
C ARG A 21 -2.10 14.43 22.21
N ARG A 22 -1.89 15.26 21.21
CA ARG A 22 -2.90 16.22 20.77
C ARG A 22 -4.15 15.52 20.23
N LEU A 23 -3.98 14.47 19.45
CA LEU A 23 -5.10 13.68 18.96
C LEU A 23 -5.88 13.04 20.10
N ALA A 24 -5.19 12.50 21.10
CA ALA A 24 -5.82 11.93 22.28
C ALA A 24 -6.63 12.98 23.06
N GLU A 25 -6.08 14.19 23.25
CA GLU A 25 -6.78 15.31 23.89
C GLU A 25 -8.06 15.71 23.14
N LEU A 26 -8.06 15.58 21.82
CA LEU A 26 -9.21 15.88 20.96
C LEU A 26 -10.22 14.72 20.87
N GLY A 27 -9.98 13.63 21.60
CA GLY A 27 -10.90 12.49 21.63
C GLY A 27 -10.66 11.42 20.57
N PHE A 28 -9.61 11.53 19.80
CA PHE A 28 -9.25 10.48 18.84
C PHE A 28 -8.61 9.31 19.57
N ARG A 29 -8.97 8.11 19.17
CA ARG A 29 -8.38 6.88 19.69
C ARG A 29 -7.71 6.09 18.60
N ARG A 30 -6.67 5.37 18.99
CA ARG A 30 -6.05 4.40 18.09
C ARG A 30 -7.03 3.23 17.87
N VAL A 31 -7.54 3.13 16.67
CA VAL A 31 -8.54 2.11 16.33
C VAL A 31 -7.90 0.74 16.17
N GLN A 32 -6.65 0.70 15.74
CA GLN A 32 -5.97 -0.53 15.43
C GLN A 32 -4.62 -0.61 16.13
N ALA A 33 -4.40 -1.66 16.88
CA ALA A 33 -3.12 -1.91 17.52
C ALA A 33 -2.06 -2.25 16.47
N ARG A 34 -0.79 -2.01 16.83
CA ARG A 34 0.33 -2.39 15.99
C ARG A 34 0.30 -3.90 15.75
N HIS A 35 0.41 -4.30 14.50
CA HIS A 35 0.46 -5.71 14.12
C HIS A 35 1.58 -5.93 13.10
N PHE A 36 2.00 -7.19 12.98
CA PHE A 36 2.99 -7.57 11.98
C PHE A 36 2.32 -7.68 10.62
N GLU A 37 2.96 -7.09 9.62
CA GLU A 37 2.58 -7.28 8.23
C GLU A 37 3.81 -7.35 7.35
N SER A 38 3.72 -8.11 6.28
CA SER A 38 4.78 -8.22 5.28
C SER A 38 4.26 -7.69 3.96
N ASN A 39 4.95 -6.73 3.40
CA ASN A 39 4.59 -6.06 2.15
C ASN A 39 5.64 -6.37 1.09
N ARG A 40 5.20 -6.84 -0.06
CA ARG A 40 6.08 -7.22 -1.15
C ARG A 40 5.65 -6.50 -2.42
N LEU A 41 6.56 -5.75 -3.01
CA LEU A 41 6.31 -5.05 -4.27
C LEU A 41 6.80 -5.91 -5.42
N PHE A 42 5.99 -5.99 -6.47
CA PHE A 42 6.29 -6.75 -7.67
C PHE A 42 6.42 -5.83 -8.87
N ASP A 43 7.34 -6.14 -9.72
CA ASP A 43 7.55 -5.40 -10.97
C ASP A 43 8.20 -6.31 -12.01
N PHE A 44 8.21 -5.86 -13.23
CA PHE A 44 8.97 -6.51 -14.30
C PHE A 44 10.47 -6.25 -14.13
N PRO A 45 11.34 -7.09 -14.72
CA PRO A 45 12.79 -6.89 -14.62
C PRO A 45 13.26 -5.50 -15.05
N ASP A 46 12.61 -4.91 -16.04
CA ASP A 46 12.93 -3.56 -16.52
C ASP A 46 12.30 -2.45 -15.69
N ARG A 47 11.57 -2.79 -14.62
CA ARG A 47 10.88 -1.83 -13.74
C ARG A 47 9.81 -1.02 -14.46
N ALA A 48 9.10 -1.64 -15.39
CA ALA A 48 8.06 -0.98 -16.19
C ALA A 48 6.98 -0.32 -15.33
N LEU A 49 6.54 -0.96 -14.23
CA LEU A 49 5.54 -0.39 -13.33
C LEU A 49 6.08 0.85 -12.65
N ARG A 50 7.25 0.76 -12.06
CA ARG A 50 7.88 1.90 -11.37
C ARG A 50 8.11 3.07 -12.32
N LYS A 51 8.59 2.81 -13.50
CA LYS A 51 8.82 3.84 -14.53
C LYS A 51 7.53 4.56 -14.91
N ALA A 52 6.41 3.83 -14.91
CA ALA A 52 5.08 4.39 -15.16
C ALA A 52 4.42 4.96 -13.89
N LYS A 53 5.14 4.97 -12.76
CA LYS A 53 4.64 5.41 -11.46
C LYS A 53 3.43 4.60 -10.98
N ARG A 54 3.43 3.32 -11.30
CA ARG A 54 2.44 2.33 -10.88
C ARG A 54 3.05 1.40 -9.84
N LEU A 55 2.20 0.76 -9.05
CA LEU A 55 2.65 -0.11 -7.98
C LEU A 55 1.76 -1.34 -7.89
N LEU A 56 2.38 -2.50 -7.74
CA LEU A 56 1.68 -3.75 -7.43
C LEU A 56 2.24 -4.30 -6.13
N ARG A 57 1.38 -4.48 -5.15
CA ARG A 57 1.76 -4.91 -3.80
C ARG A 57 0.98 -6.14 -3.39
N LEU A 58 1.70 -7.11 -2.83
CA LEU A 58 1.11 -8.25 -2.14
C LEU A 58 1.42 -8.12 -0.64
N ARG A 59 0.38 -8.04 0.17
CA ARG A 59 0.50 -7.88 1.61
C ARG A 59 0.00 -9.12 2.33
N PHE A 60 0.79 -9.60 3.28
CA PHE A 60 0.39 -10.64 4.21
C PHE A 60 0.25 -10.03 5.59
N ALA A 61 -0.93 -10.10 6.17
CA ALA A 61 -1.22 -9.51 7.48
C ALA A 61 -2.33 -10.28 8.16
N LYS A 62 -2.14 -10.65 9.42
CA LYS A 62 -3.16 -11.32 10.22
C LYS A 62 -3.73 -12.59 9.57
N GLY A 63 -2.88 -13.37 8.92
CA GLY A 63 -3.32 -14.59 8.22
C GLY A 63 -4.09 -14.33 6.93
N ARG A 64 -4.14 -13.10 6.46
CA ARG A 64 -4.84 -12.69 5.25
C ARG A 64 -3.85 -12.23 4.19
N SER A 65 -4.25 -12.33 2.94
CA SER A 65 -3.45 -11.87 1.81
C SER A 65 -4.25 -10.85 1.00
N LEU A 66 -3.63 -9.71 0.71
CA LEU A 66 -4.24 -8.62 -0.04
C LEU A 66 -3.35 -8.26 -1.22
N VAL A 67 -3.95 -8.15 -2.40
CA VAL A 67 -3.25 -7.63 -3.57
C VAL A 67 -3.78 -6.26 -3.90
N THR A 68 -2.87 -5.32 -4.13
CA THR A 68 -3.20 -3.92 -4.40
C THR A 68 -2.47 -3.44 -5.64
N PHE A 69 -3.22 -2.85 -6.55
CA PHE A 69 -2.67 -2.10 -7.67
C PHE A 69 -2.92 -0.62 -7.43
N LYS A 70 -1.87 0.19 -7.55
CA LYS A 70 -1.99 1.65 -7.52
C LYS A 70 -1.57 2.21 -8.87
N GLY A 71 -2.43 3.02 -9.44
CA GLY A 71 -2.18 3.68 -10.72
C GLY A 71 -1.26 4.89 -10.58
N ARG A 72 -0.95 5.52 -11.69
CA ARG A 72 -0.12 6.72 -11.71
C ARG A 72 -0.79 7.84 -10.93
N PRO A 73 -0.07 8.51 -10.00
CA PRO A 73 -0.61 9.64 -9.26
C PRO A 73 -0.91 10.84 -10.18
N VAL A 74 -2.01 11.52 -9.88
CA VAL A 74 -2.31 12.83 -10.43
C VAL A 74 -2.20 13.80 -9.27
N GLN A 75 -1.29 14.75 -9.36
CA GLN A 75 -1.03 15.68 -8.28
C GLN A 75 -1.69 17.02 -8.53
N SER A 76 -2.44 17.50 -7.54
CA SER A 76 -2.94 18.86 -7.50
C SER A 76 -2.12 19.67 -6.48
N ARG A 77 -2.51 20.92 -6.27
CA ARG A 77 -1.80 21.85 -5.38
C ARG A 77 -1.67 21.32 -3.95
N ASP A 78 -2.75 20.78 -3.39
CA ASP A 78 -2.84 20.42 -1.97
C ASP A 78 -2.93 18.92 -1.71
N TYR A 79 -3.12 18.10 -2.74
CA TYR A 79 -3.32 16.67 -2.57
C TYR A 79 -2.89 15.89 -3.80
N LYS A 80 -2.72 14.59 -3.59
CA LYS A 80 -2.39 13.64 -4.63
C LYS A 80 -3.53 12.63 -4.74
N MET A 81 -3.99 12.38 -5.96
CA MET A 81 -5.00 11.38 -6.28
C MET A 81 -4.38 10.27 -7.10
N ARG A 82 -4.80 9.03 -6.86
CA ARG A 82 -4.43 7.91 -7.71
C ARG A 82 -5.50 6.84 -7.66
N ALA A 83 -5.63 6.12 -8.77
CA ALA A 83 -6.50 4.97 -8.82
C ALA A 83 -5.92 3.85 -7.95
N GLU A 84 -6.78 3.15 -7.23
CA GLU A 84 -6.40 2.01 -6.42
C GLU A 84 -7.42 0.90 -6.61
N VAL A 85 -6.93 -0.32 -6.83
CA VAL A 85 -7.75 -1.52 -6.88
C VAL A 85 -7.15 -2.51 -5.90
N GLU A 86 -7.94 -2.94 -4.93
CA GLU A 86 -7.47 -3.86 -3.91
C GLU A 86 -8.48 -4.97 -3.70
N THR A 87 -7.98 -6.18 -3.51
CA THR A 87 -8.82 -7.32 -3.18
C THR A 87 -8.08 -8.29 -2.27
N GLU A 88 -8.84 -8.97 -1.43
CA GLU A 88 -8.31 -10.08 -0.66
C GLU A 88 -8.19 -11.29 -1.57
N VAL A 89 -7.10 -12.04 -1.43
CA VAL A 89 -6.88 -13.30 -2.15
C VAL A 89 -6.80 -14.44 -1.14
N GLU A 90 -7.40 -15.55 -1.49
CA GLU A 90 -7.45 -16.72 -0.62
C GLU A 90 -6.06 -17.30 -0.37
N ASP A 91 -5.24 -17.37 -1.41
CA ASP A 91 -3.89 -17.94 -1.34
C ASP A 91 -2.87 -16.98 -1.96
N GLY A 92 -2.25 -16.17 -1.10
CA GLY A 92 -1.25 -15.19 -1.54
C GLY A 92 0.03 -15.82 -2.09
N ARG A 93 0.40 -16.99 -1.59
CA ARG A 93 1.60 -17.69 -2.10
C ARG A 93 1.38 -18.18 -3.52
N ARG A 94 0.21 -18.68 -3.82
CA ARG A 94 -0.15 -19.09 -5.17
C ARG A 94 -0.23 -17.88 -6.12
N LEU A 95 -0.79 -16.78 -5.63
CA LEU A 95 -0.78 -15.55 -6.43
C LEU A 95 0.64 -15.12 -6.76
N ARG A 96 1.55 -15.19 -5.78
CA ARG A 96 2.97 -14.90 -6.02
C ARG A 96 3.53 -15.76 -7.14
N GLU A 97 3.26 -17.06 -7.13
CA GLU A 97 3.72 -17.98 -8.18
C GLU A 97 3.17 -17.58 -9.55
N ILE A 98 1.90 -17.18 -9.59
CA ILE A 98 1.26 -16.70 -10.82
C ILE A 98 1.95 -15.44 -11.33
N LEU A 99 2.21 -14.47 -10.45
CA LEU A 99 2.88 -13.21 -10.81
C LEU A 99 4.29 -13.50 -11.37
N GLU A 100 5.03 -14.37 -10.70
CA GLU A 100 6.35 -14.78 -11.14
C GLU A 100 6.27 -15.52 -12.51
N GLY A 101 5.25 -16.33 -12.67
CA GLY A 101 5.02 -17.07 -13.93
C GLY A 101 4.78 -16.19 -15.13
N VAL A 102 4.17 -15.01 -14.96
CA VAL A 102 3.94 -14.05 -16.04
C VAL A 102 5.08 -13.05 -16.22
N GLY A 103 6.14 -13.18 -15.43
CA GLY A 103 7.34 -12.37 -15.62
C GLY A 103 7.56 -11.27 -14.58
N LEU A 104 6.69 -11.17 -13.59
CA LEU A 104 6.90 -10.26 -12.47
C LEU A 104 7.86 -10.88 -11.46
N GLN A 105 8.55 -10.05 -10.71
CA GLN A 105 9.44 -10.50 -9.64
C GLN A 105 9.31 -9.58 -8.44
N GLU A 106 9.57 -10.11 -7.26
CA GLU A 106 9.63 -9.29 -6.05
C GLU A 106 10.84 -8.38 -6.14
N VAL A 107 10.62 -7.08 -6.07
CA VAL A 107 11.68 -6.07 -6.20
C VAL A 107 11.96 -5.33 -4.91
N PHE A 108 11.04 -5.39 -3.97
CA PHE A 108 11.20 -4.73 -2.68
C PHE A 108 10.31 -5.40 -1.64
N ARG A 109 10.81 -5.49 -0.42
CA ARG A 109 10.06 -6.02 0.72
C ARG A 109 10.20 -5.05 1.90
N TYR A 110 9.10 -4.80 2.58
CA TYR A 110 9.10 -4.05 3.85
C TYR A 110 8.06 -4.63 4.80
N ASP A 111 8.37 -4.57 6.07
CA ASP A 111 7.52 -5.13 7.12
C ASP A 111 7.05 -4.05 8.09
#